data_2288451794dfcb14ce0348a2923f95bd
#
_entry.id   2288451794dfcb14ce0348a2923f95bd
#
_cell.length_a   1.000
_cell.length_b   1.000
_cell.length_c   1.000
_cell.angle_alpha   90.00
_cell.angle_beta   90.00
_cell.angle_gamma   90.00
#
_symmetry.space_group_name_H-M   'P 1'
#
loop_
_entity.id
_entity.type
_entity.pdbx_description
1 polymer ?
#
loop_
_entity_poly.entity_id
_entity_poly.type
_entity_poly.pdbx_seq_one_letter_code
_entity_poly.pdbx_strand_id
1 'polypeptide(L)'
;WKDFESLTGIILEEKDFDVTKNLILTQPRMEIDVVGKKLDLALLIDCKHWKNMGKSTLDEIVKKQIERVKRFVSIENMSALPVIVTLHQETIQFIENVPIVPIMKLSSFLDEFIGNLDSLKSIDG
;
A
#
# COMPACT_ATOMS: atom_id res chain seq x y z
N TRP A 1 9.87 -13.70 2.82
CA TRP A 1 10.21 -12.30 2.76
C TRP A 1 9.63 -11.47 3.88
N LYS A 2 9.72 -12.07 5.05
CA LYS A 2 9.35 -11.37 6.27
C LYS A 2 10.16 -10.09 6.45
N ASP A 3 11.42 -10.11 6.01
CA ASP A 3 12.30 -8.94 6.15
C ASP A 3 11.83 -7.75 5.32
N PHE A 4 11.31 -8.00 4.12
CA PHE A 4 10.80 -6.95 3.24
C PHE A 4 9.55 -6.30 3.84
N GLU A 5 8.60 -7.12 4.27
CA GLU A 5 7.38 -6.62 4.92
C GLU A 5 7.72 -5.92 6.23
N SER A 6 8.65 -6.48 7.00
CA SER A 6 9.09 -5.87 8.26
C SER A 6 9.77 -4.53 8.03
N LEU A 7 10.62 -4.43 7.01
CA LEU A 7 11.26 -3.16 6.68
C LEU A 7 10.22 -2.11 6.27
N THR A 8 9.24 -2.50 5.48
CA THR A 8 8.13 -1.62 5.10
C THR A 8 7.43 -1.09 6.34
N GLY A 9 7.14 -1.99 7.29
CA GLY A 9 6.49 -1.62 8.55
C GLY A 9 7.34 -0.66 9.38
N ILE A 10 8.64 -0.90 9.46
CA ILE A 10 9.54 -0.03 10.21
C ILE A 10 9.55 1.38 9.61
N ILE A 11 9.60 1.48 8.28
CA ILE A 11 9.59 2.78 7.63
C ILE A 11 8.29 3.53 7.94
N LEU A 12 7.15 2.82 7.92
CA LEU A 12 5.87 3.42 8.27
C LEU A 12 5.86 3.89 9.73
N GLU A 13 6.38 3.07 10.65
CA GLU A 13 6.44 3.43 12.05
C GLU A 13 7.29 4.68 12.29
N GLU A 14 8.38 4.82 11.54
CA GLU A 14 9.21 6.02 11.62
C GLU A 14 8.47 7.27 11.17
N LYS A 15 7.41 7.12 10.40
CA LYS A 15 6.56 8.22 9.94
C LYS A 15 5.28 8.34 10.76
N ASP A 16 5.27 7.74 11.94
CA ASP A 16 4.17 7.82 12.92
C ASP A 16 2.90 7.09 12.51
N PHE A 17 3.02 6.04 11.69
CA PHE A 17 1.89 5.17 11.40
C PHE A 17 1.83 4.02 12.40
N ASP A 18 0.62 3.64 12.77
CA ASP A 18 0.37 2.38 13.47
C ASP A 18 0.35 1.26 12.44
N VAL A 19 1.16 0.23 12.64
CA VAL A 19 1.38 -0.82 11.63
C VAL A 19 0.81 -2.16 12.09
N THR A 20 0.07 -2.79 11.18
CA THR A 20 -0.37 -4.18 11.32
C THR A 20 0.14 -4.94 10.11
N LYS A 21 0.75 -6.10 10.32
CA LYS A 21 1.23 -6.94 9.22
C LYS A 21 0.33 -8.15 9.08
N ASN A 22 0.18 -8.60 7.83
CA ASN A 22 -0.57 -9.80 7.48
C ASN A 22 -2.00 -9.78 8.01
N LEU A 23 -2.69 -8.67 7.72
CA LEU A 23 -4.10 -8.56 8.09
C LEU A 23 -4.94 -9.46 7.20
N ILE A 24 -5.78 -10.28 7.80
CA ILE A 24 -6.65 -11.19 7.07
C ILE A 24 -8.09 -10.73 7.18
N LEU A 25 -8.72 -10.51 6.03
CA LEU A 25 -10.14 -10.23 5.94
C LEU A 25 -10.84 -11.51 5.50
N THR A 26 -12.10 -11.67 5.91
CA THR A 26 -12.87 -12.90 5.61
C THR A 26 -14.09 -12.59 4.76
N GLN A 27 -14.61 -13.62 4.07
CA GLN A 27 -15.87 -13.60 3.30
C GLN A 27 -15.87 -12.59 2.14
N PRO A 28 -15.01 -12.71 1.13
CA PRO A 28 -13.99 -13.74 0.93
C PRO A 28 -12.71 -13.45 1.68
N ARG A 29 -11.87 -14.46 1.80
CA ARG A 29 -10.58 -14.29 2.45
C ARG A 29 -9.65 -13.46 1.57
N MET A 30 -9.10 -12.42 2.16
CA MET A 30 -8.10 -11.55 1.53
C MET A 30 -7.02 -11.27 2.54
N GLU A 31 -5.78 -11.24 2.09
CA GLU A 31 -4.65 -10.92 2.97
C GLU A 31 -4.02 -9.62 2.50
N ILE A 32 -3.75 -8.72 3.46
CA ILE A 32 -3.09 -7.46 3.21
C ILE A 32 -1.74 -7.50 3.91
N ASP A 33 -0.67 -7.34 3.15
CA ASP A 33 0.68 -7.53 3.67
C ASP A 33 1.01 -6.57 4.81
N VAL A 34 0.77 -5.28 4.61
CA VAL A 34 1.06 -4.25 5.63
C VAL A 34 -0.05 -3.20 5.60
N VAL A 35 -0.57 -2.87 6.77
CA VAL A 35 -1.53 -1.79 6.93
C VAL A 35 -0.91 -0.74 7.85
N GLY A 36 -0.82 0.50 7.38
CA GLY A 36 -0.40 1.62 8.21
C GLY A 36 -1.56 2.57 8.43
N LYS A 37 -1.88 2.85 9.69
CA LYS A 37 -2.96 3.76 10.03
C LYS A 37 -2.39 5.02 10.68
N LYS A 38 -2.89 6.16 10.23
CA LYS A 38 -2.51 7.44 10.82
C LYS A 38 -3.73 8.38 10.74
N LEU A 39 -4.18 8.89 11.89
CA LEU A 39 -5.41 9.65 11.97
C LEU A 39 -6.57 8.82 11.41
N ASP A 40 -7.33 9.38 10.46
CA ASP A 40 -8.49 8.69 9.89
C ASP A 40 -8.19 8.00 8.57
N LEU A 41 -6.91 7.75 8.28
CA LEU A 41 -6.47 7.22 7.01
C LEU A 41 -5.65 5.95 7.20
N ALA A 42 -5.89 4.97 6.33
CA ALA A 42 -5.09 3.75 6.27
C ALA A 42 -4.38 3.66 4.92
N LEU A 43 -3.13 3.23 4.96
CA LEU A 43 -2.40 2.82 3.76
C LEU A 43 -2.38 1.30 3.74
N LEU A 44 -2.90 0.71 2.69
CA LEU A 44 -2.89 -0.73 2.50
C LEU A 44 -1.80 -1.06 1.48
N ILE A 45 -0.77 -1.76 1.94
CA ILE A 45 0.43 -1.98 1.16
C ILE A 45 0.56 -3.44 0.78
N ASP A 46 0.75 -3.67 -0.53
CA ASP A 46 1.11 -4.97 -1.08
C ASP A 46 2.60 -4.93 -1.41
N CYS A 47 3.36 -5.85 -0.86
CA CYS A 47 4.81 -5.92 -1.05
C CYS A 47 5.15 -6.93 -2.13
N LYS A 48 5.80 -6.46 -3.20
CA LYS A 48 6.19 -7.30 -4.33
C LYS A 48 7.70 -7.21 -4.54
N HIS A 49 8.38 -8.33 -4.43
CA HIS A 49 9.83 -8.37 -4.60
C HIS A 49 10.28 -8.94 -5.96
N TRP A 50 9.36 -8.98 -6.91
CA TRP A 50 9.66 -9.45 -8.26
C TRP A 50 10.53 -8.43 -8.99
N LYS A 51 11.52 -8.93 -9.71
CA LYS A 51 12.50 -8.10 -10.38
C LYS A 51 11.94 -7.43 -11.64
N ASN A 52 11.20 -8.18 -12.45
CA ASN A 52 10.62 -7.67 -13.69
C ASN A 52 9.12 -7.94 -13.69
N MET A 53 8.34 -6.88 -13.76
CA MET A 53 6.90 -6.99 -13.87
C MET A 53 6.45 -6.30 -15.14
N GLY A 54 5.82 -7.05 -16.04
CA GLY A 54 5.23 -6.48 -17.24
C GLY A 54 3.99 -5.67 -16.88
N LYS A 55 3.52 -4.88 -17.85
CA LYS A 55 2.38 -4.00 -17.62
C LYS A 55 1.11 -4.76 -17.22
N SER A 56 0.83 -5.89 -17.87
CA SER A 56 -0.40 -6.64 -17.55
C SER A 56 -0.35 -7.22 -16.15
N THR A 57 0.84 -7.64 -15.68
CA THR A 57 1.02 -8.13 -14.32
C THR A 57 0.79 -7.01 -13.31
N LEU A 58 1.34 -5.83 -13.58
CA LEU A 58 1.14 -4.68 -12.71
C LEU A 58 -0.32 -4.25 -12.66
N ASP A 59 -1.01 -4.27 -13.81
CA ASP A 59 -2.44 -3.95 -13.86
C ASP A 59 -3.24 -4.89 -12.98
N GLU A 60 -2.92 -6.19 -13.01
CA GLU A 60 -3.58 -7.19 -12.17
C GLU A 60 -3.33 -6.95 -10.68
N ILE A 61 -2.08 -6.65 -10.32
CA ILE A 61 -1.70 -6.37 -8.93
C ILE A 61 -2.44 -5.15 -8.41
N VAL A 62 -2.49 -4.09 -9.21
CA VAL A 62 -3.20 -2.86 -8.85
C VAL A 62 -4.69 -3.14 -8.66
N LYS A 63 -5.29 -3.89 -9.58
CA LYS A 63 -6.71 -4.23 -9.51
C LYS A 63 -7.04 -4.99 -8.22
N LYS A 64 -6.23 -5.99 -7.89
CA LYS A 64 -6.42 -6.76 -6.66
C LYS A 64 -6.25 -5.89 -5.42
N GLN A 65 -5.31 -4.96 -5.44
CA GLN A 65 -5.10 -4.09 -4.30
C GLN A 65 -6.27 -3.11 -4.12
N ILE A 66 -6.83 -2.62 -5.20
CA ILE A 66 -8.02 -1.78 -5.12
C ILE A 66 -9.19 -2.56 -4.50
N GLU A 67 -9.36 -3.83 -4.89
CA GLU A 67 -10.41 -4.67 -4.31
C GLU A 67 -10.20 -4.89 -2.82
N ARG A 68 -8.95 -5.10 -2.38
CA ARG A 68 -8.64 -5.22 -0.95
C ARG A 68 -9.01 -3.96 -0.19
N VAL A 69 -8.71 -2.79 -0.78
CA VAL A 69 -9.04 -1.51 -0.15
C VAL A 69 -10.55 -1.33 -0.04
N LYS A 70 -11.30 -1.65 -1.09
CA LYS A 70 -12.77 -1.56 -1.04
C LYS A 70 -13.34 -2.43 0.07
N ARG A 71 -12.81 -3.64 0.21
CA ARG A 71 -13.26 -4.56 1.26
C ARG A 71 -12.90 -4.03 2.65
N PHE A 72 -11.67 -3.55 2.82
CA PHE A 72 -11.21 -2.97 4.08
C PHE A 72 -12.09 -1.79 4.49
N VAL A 73 -12.34 -0.86 3.56
CA VAL A 73 -13.15 0.33 3.81
C VAL A 73 -14.55 -0.05 4.27
N SER A 74 -15.15 -1.09 3.66
CA SER A 74 -16.50 -1.53 4.03
C SER A 74 -16.56 -2.13 5.43
N ILE A 75 -15.45 -2.72 5.91
CA ILE A 75 -15.38 -3.34 7.23
C ILE A 75 -14.99 -2.32 8.30
N GLU A 76 -13.95 -1.53 8.04
CA GLU A 76 -13.34 -0.64 9.05
C GLU A 76 -13.97 0.75 9.08
N ASN A 77 -14.73 1.10 8.08
CA ASN A 77 -15.41 2.40 7.98
C ASN A 77 -14.44 3.58 8.15
N MET A 78 -13.32 3.52 7.44
CA MET A 78 -12.34 4.61 7.40
C MET A 78 -11.77 4.72 5.99
N SER A 79 -11.25 5.89 5.64
CA SER A 79 -10.63 6.11 4.33
C SER A 79 -9.35 5.29 4.21
N ALA A 80 -9.08 4.78 3.02
CA ALA A 80 -7.89 3.99 2.78
C ALA A 80 -7.35 4.23 1.37
N LEU A 81 -6.03 4.07 1.23
CA LEU A 81 -5.33 4.22 -0.04
C LEU A 81 -4.54 2.95 -0.34
N PRO A 82 -4.65 2.45 -1.57
CA PRO A 82 -3.81 1.33 -2.01
C PRO A 82 -2.41 1.80 -2.36
N VAL A 83 -1.41 1.03 -1.95
CA VAL A 83 -0.02 1.29 -2.29
C VAL A 83 0.63 -0.05 -2.61
N ILE A 84 1.50 -0.06 -3.61
CA ILE A 84 2.30 -1.24 -3.92
C ILE A 84 3.76 -0.86 -3.70
N VAL A 85 4.46 -1.63 -2.87
CA VAL A 85 5.88 -1.42 -2.60
C VAL A 85 6.67 -2.52 -3.28
N THR A 86 7.70 -2.14 -4.03
CA THR A 86 8.52 -3.07 -4.78
C THR A 86 9.96 -3.04 -4.28
N LEU A 87 10.70 -4.12 -4.55
CA LEU A 87 12.08 -4.22 -4.11
C LEU A 87 13.08 -3.74 -5.16
N HIS A 88 12.83 -4.08 -6.42
CA HIS A 88 13.85 -3.95 -7.48
C HIS A 88 13.62 -2.81 -8.46
N GLN A 89 12.56 -2.04 -8.33
CA GLN A 89 12.31 -0.94 -9.26
C GLN A 89 13.05 0.31 -8.82
N GLU A 90 13.31 1.21 -9.77
CA GLU A 90 14.10 2.41 -9.51
C GLU A 90 13.29 3.68 -9.37
N THR A 91 12.10 3.73 -9.98
CA THR A 91 11.28 4.94 -10.00
C THR A 91 9.87 4.65 -9.50
N ILE A 92 9.25 5.71 -8.96
CA ILE A 92 7.84 5.65 -8.56
C ILE A 92 6.99 5.73 -9.81
N GLN A 93 5.99 4.84 -9.90
CA GLN A 93 5.01 4.82 -10.99
C GLN A 93 3.62 4.94 -10.39
N PHE A 94 2.66 5.34 -11.22
CA PHE A 94 1.24 5.38 -10.82
C PHE A 94 0.42 4.66 -11.88
N ILE A 95 -0.42 3.74 -11.44
CA ILE A 95 -1.38 3.04 -12.30
C ILE A 95 -2.74 3.19 -11.65
N GLU A 96 -3.72 3.74 -12.38
CA GLU A 96 -5.05 4.03 -11.83
C GLU A 96 -4.96 4.88 -10.55
N ASN A 97 -3.99 5.79 -10.51
CA ASN A 97 -3.67 6.63 -9.35
C ASN A 97 -3.20 5.83 -8.14
N VAL A 98 -2.83 4.57 -8.31
CA VAL A 98 -2.21 3.76 -7.26
C VAL A 98 -0.70 3.88 -7.38
N PRO A 99 -0.02 4.37 -6.33
CA PRO A 99 1.44 4.49 -6.39
C PRO A 99 2.12 3.14 -6.27
N ILE A 100 3.13 2.94 -7.10
CA ILE A 100 4.01 1.78 -7.07
C ILE A 100 5.37 2.32 -6.69
N VAL A 101 5.79 2.05 -5.46
CA VAL A 101 6.90 2.73 -4.82
C VAL A 101 8.03 1.77 -4.52
N PRO A 102 9.24 2.01 -5.08
CA PRO A 102 10.40 1.22 -4.67
C PRO A 102 10.66 1.41 -3.18
N ILE A 103 11.05 0.33 -2.49
CA ILE A 103 11.29 0.39 -1.04
C ILE A 103 12.30 1.48 -0.67
N MET A 104 13.30 1.69 -1.51
CA MET A 104 14.33 2.70 -1.27
C MET A 104 13.79 4.12 -1.34
N LYS A 105 12.62 4.32 -1.91
CA LYS A 105 11.98 5.63 -2.03
C LYS A 105 10.75 5.77 -1.15
N LEU A 106 10.43 4.75 -0.37
CA LEU A 106 9.22 4.76 0.44
C LEU A 106 9.25 5.87 1.49
N SER A 107 10.40 6.06 2.15
CA SER A 107 10.51 7.10 3.18
C SER A 107 10.21 8.50 2.62
N SER A 108 10.84 8.86 1.50
CA SER A 108 10.59 10.16 0.88
C SER A 108 9.20 10.28 0.31
N PHE A 109 8.66 9.18 -0.24
CA PHE A 109 7.27 9.16 -0.72
C PHE A 109 6.31 9.49 0.43
N LEU A 110 6.51 8.89 1.61
CA LEU A 110 5.65 9.14 2.75
C LEU A 110 5.75 10.57 3.24
N ASP A 111 6.93 11.17 3.20
CA ASP A 111 7.09 12.59 3.56
C ASP A 111 6.29 13.49 2.62
N GLU A 112 6.32 13.20 1.32
CA GLU A 112 5.57 13.97 0.32
C GLU A 112 4.08 13.65 0.35
N PHE A 113 3.72 12.44 0.78
CA PHE A 113 2.34 11.96 0.81
C PHE A 113 1.43 12.92 1.56
N ILE A 114 1.83 13.39 2.74
CA ILE A 114 1.02 14.27 3.55
C ILE A 114 0.72 15.59 2.82
N GLY A 115 1.67 16.07 2.03
CA GLY A 115 1.50 17.30 1.26
C GLY A 115 0.77 17.12 -0.06
N ASN A 116 0.52 15.88 -0.49
CA ASN A 116 -0.04 15.60 -1.82
C ASN A 116 -1.20 14.61 -1.78
N LEU A 117 -1.97 14.61 -0.69
CA LEU A 117 -3.06 13.67 -0.51
C LEU A 117 -4.10 13.72 -1.64
N ASP A 118 -4.39 14.93 -2.14
CA ASP A 118 -5.43 15.11 -3.16
C ASP A 118 -5.05 14.49 -4.51
N SER A 119 -3.77 14.24 -4.74
CA SER A 119 -3.31 13.66 -6.01
C SER A 119 -3.35 12.14 -6.01
N LEU A 120 -3.67 11.49 -4.89
CA LEU A 120 -3.72 10.04 -4.76
C LEU A 120 -5.17 9.55 -4.75
N LYS A 121 -5.36 8.30 -5.18
CA LYS A 121 -6.69 7.69 -5.19
C LYS A 121 -7.09 7.30 -3.78
N SER A 122 -8.13 7.97 -3.26
CA SER A 122 -8.69 7.67 -1.95
C SER A 122 -10.02 6.95 -2.09
N ILE A 123 -10.25 5.94 -1.25
CA ILE A 123 -11.51 5.19 -1.18
C ILE A 123 -12.07 5.40 0.22
N ASP A 124 -13.26 6.01 0.29
CA ASP A 124 -13.89 6.36 1.55
C ASP A 124 -14.88 5.30 1.99
N GLY A 125 -14.93 5.11 3.30
CA GLY A 125 -15.88 4.20 3.93
C GLY A 125 -17.26 4.76 4.08
#